data_1a3f532db0e81aa79dc9040142b98ca1
#
_entry.id   1a3f532db0e81aa79dc9040142b98ca1
#
_cell.length_a   1.000
_cell.length_b   1.000
_cell.length_c   1.000
_cell.angle_alpha   90.00
_cell.angle_beta   90.00
_cell.angle_gamma   90.00
#
_symmetry.space_group_name_H-M   'P 1'
#
loop_
_entity.id
_entity.type
_entity.pdbx_description
1 polymer ?
#
loop_
_entity_poly.entity_id
_entity_poly.type
_entity_poly.pdbx_seq_one_letter_code
_entity_poly.pdbx_strand_id
1 'polypeptide(L)'
;LITVTMMIMAITLSGCEKNKSERLNERELEIEQKYGIEIEKVREEDLKVIDDYFAKLPDGFVKELKTYQDYEEYPDRKIYIYVSGDGITDVKNDLSLGDYWILDKNREIDGQLAYCTMESAYYNIKYRKNHMEAMFSMPLFNPEGYDYSDTTEYFKYLYNEDNQEEAYFIGDEPALDDIDDEARMFSLLMTEDEKGIEILDKAPKIRQKALYIRDVIQFSFDTVDTTAYWNRHFAGKE
;
A
#
# COMPACT_ATOMS: atom_id res chain seq x y z
N LEU A 1 -28.60 46.32 17.38
CA LEU A 1 -27.37 46.20 16.53
C LEU A 1 -26.58 44.91 16.82
N ILE A 2 -26.44 44.52 18.10
CA ILE A 2 -25.69 43.33 18.54
C ILE A 2 -26.34 42.02 18.06
N THR A 3 -27.65 41.94 18.01
CA THR A 3 -28.39 40.75 17.59
C THR A 3 -28.23 40.41 16.10
N VAL A 4 -28.10 41.40 15.25
CA VAL A 4 -27.93 41.23 13.80
C VAL A 4 -26.50 40.74 13.48
N THR A 5 -25.51 41.21 14.23
CA THR A 5 -24.09 40.80 14.05
C THR A 5 -23.85 39.36 14.45
N MET A 6 -24.51 38.85 15.51
CA MET A 6 -24.45 37.44 15.91
C MET A 6 -25.12 36.50 14.90
N MET A 7 -26.22 36.96 14.28
CA MET A 7 -26.92 36.15 13.27
C MET A 7 -26.13 36.01 11.96
N ILE A 8 -25.40 37.08 11.58
CA ILE A 8 -24.53 37.04 10.39
C ILE A 8 -23.30 36.14 10.63
N MET A 9 -22.71 36.15 11.83
CA MET A 9 -21.60 35.23 12.19
C MET A 9 -22.05 33.75 12.23
N ALA A 10 -23.23 33.45 12.72
CA ALA A 10 -23.75 32.08 12.74
C ALA A 10 -24.02 31.54 11.33
N ILE A 11 -24.50 32.38 10.42
CA ILE A 11 -24.76 32.01 9.03
C ILE A 11 -23.44 31.78 8.28
N THR A 12 -22.40 32.59 8.51
CA THR A 12 -21.09 32.41 7.87
C THR A 12 -20.34 31.16 8.35
N LEU A 13 -20.43 30.80 9.62
CA LEU A 13 -19.83 29.59 10.16
C LEU A 13 -20.54 28.33 9.63
N SER A 14 -21.87 28.33 9.62
CA SER A 14 -22.68 27.23 9.08
C SER A 14 -22.45 27.03 7.57
N GLY A 15 -22.30 28.10 6.82
CA GLY A 15 -22.00 28.04 5.38
C GLY A 15 -20.60 27.55 5.07
N CYS A 16 -19.63 27.82 5.94
CA CYS A 16 -18.25 27.38 5.77
C CYS A 16 -18.09 25.88 6.02
N GLU A 17 -18.75 25.33 7.05
CA GLU A 17 -18.75 23.89 7.33
C GLU A 17 -19.47 23.08 6.26
N LYS A 18 -20.60 23.57 5.77
CA LYS A 18 -21.35 22.91 4.69
C LYS A 18 -20.54 22.89 3.39
N ASN A 19 -19.89 23.99 3.03
CA ASN A 19 -19.00 24.05 1.86
C ASN A 19 -17.76 23.17 1.99
N LYS A 20 -17.26 22.92 3.19
CA LYS A 20 -16.11 22.02 3.41
C LYS A 20 -16.52 20.57 3.22
N SER A 21 -17.63 20.13 3.81
CA SER A 21 -18.19 18.79 3.65
C SER A 21 -18.57 18.48 2.20
N GLU A 22 -19.21 19.44 1.50
CA GLU A 22 -19.56 19.27 0.09
C GLU A 22 -18.31 19.14 -0.80
N ARG A 23 -17.26 19.93 -0.57
CA ARG A 23 -15.99 19.84 -1.33
C ARG A 23 -15.21 18.57 -1.04
N LEU A 24 -15.25 18.07 0.20
CA LEU A 24 -14.64 16.81 0.56
C LEU A 24 -15.30 15.66 -0.21
N ASN A 25 -16.63 15.61 -0.20
CA ASN A 25 -17.40 14.60 -0.92
C ASN A 25 -17.17 14.65 -2.45
N GLU A 26 -17.05 15.85 -3.04
CA GLU A 26 -16.74 15.97 -4.47
C GLU A 26 -15.37 15.40 -4.81
N ARG A 27 -14.34 15.70 -3.99
CA ARG A 27 -12.99 15.19 -4.21
C ARG A 27 -12.87 13.70 -3.97
N GLU A 28 -13.54 13.15 -2.96
CA GLU A 28 -13.66 11.71 -2.74
C GLU A 28 -14.21 11.04 -3.99
N LEU A 29 -15.34 11.53 -4.50
CA LEU A 29 -15.99 10.99 -5.69
C LEU A 29 -15.10 11.06 -6.95
N GLU A 30 -14.33 12.14 -7.12
CA GLU A 30 -13.37 12.24 -8.23
C GLU A 30 -12.30 11.15 -8.16
N ILE A 31 -11.72 10.93 -6.98
CA ILE A 31 -10.69 9.91 -6.76
C ILE A 31 -11.28 8.50 -6.92
N GLU A 32 -12.45 8.25 -6.35
CA GLU A 32 -13.16 6.98 -6.48
C GLU A 32 -13.46 6.64 -7.94
N GLN A 33 -13.94 7.60 -8.70
CA GLN A 33 -14.23 7.42 -10.13
C GLN A 33 -12.96 7.22 -10.96
N LYS A 34 -11.91 7.99 -10.66
CA LYS A 34 -10.64 7.95 -11.37
C LYS A 34 -9.96 6.59 -11.26
N TYR A 35 -9.95 6.02 -10.06
CA TYR A 35 -9.23 4.76 -9.80
C TYR A 35 -10.17 3.55 -9.65
N GLY A 36 -11.47 3.78 -9.56
CA GLY A 36 -12.49 2.73 -9.38
C GLY A 36 -12.39 2.06 -8.01
N ILE A 37 -12.11 2.84 -6.97
CA ILE A 37 -12.04 2.45 -5.56
C ILE A 37 -13.23 3.03 -4.80
N GLU A 38 -13.39 2.67 -3.53
CA GLU A 38 -14.29 3.35 -2.58
C GLU A 38 -13.49 3.82 -1.38
N ILE A 39 -13.81 5.01 -0.86
CA ILE A 39 -13.08 5.66 0.23
C ILE A 39 -14.06 5.97 1.35
N GLU A 40 -13.71 5.64 2.59
CA GLU A 40 -14.54 5.89 3.76
C GLU A 40 -13.74 6.50 4.92
N LYS A 41 -14.34 7.46 5.63
CA LYS A 41 -13.79 8.11 6.84
C LYS A 41 -12.43 8.80 6.65
N VAL A 42 -12.18 9.34 5.49
CA VAL A 42 -10.91 9.96 5.11
C VAL A 42 -10.91 11.46 5.44
N ARG A 43 -9.76 11.99 5.86
CA ARG A 43 -9.55 13.44 6.05
C ARG A 43 -9.12 14.08 4.72
N GLU A 44 -9.29 15.40 4.59
CA GLU A 44 -8.90 16.12 3.39
C GLU A 44 -7.40 15.99 3.05
N GLU A 45 -6.53 15.96 4.09
CA GLU A 45 -5.10 15.72 3.91
C GLU A 45 -4.79 14.31 3.38
N ASP A 46 -5.54 13.30 3.82
CA ASP A 46 -5.34 11.91 3.40
C ASP A 46 -5.76 11.69 1.94
N LEU A 47 -6.80 12.39 1.47
CA LEU A 47 -7.24 12.32 0.06
C LEU A 47 -6.14 12.70 -0.93
N LYS A 48 -5.32 13.70 -0.57
CA LYS A 48 -4.18 14.06 -1.41
C LYS A 48 -3.15 12.93 -1.47
N VAL A 49 -2.85 12.32 -0.33
CA VAL A 49 -1.88 11.21 -0.28
C VAL A 49 -2.38 10.01 -1.06
N ILE A 50 -3.68 9.70 -0.95
CA ILE A 50 -4.33 8.62 -1.69
C ILE A 50 -4.25 8.89 -3.21
N ASP A 51 -4.63 10.09 -3.68
CA ASP A 51 -4.57 10.45 -5.11
C ASP A 51 -3.12 10.39 -5.63
N ASP A 52 -2.16 10.98 -4.90
CA ASP A 52 -0.73 10.96 -5.24
C ASP A 52 -0.17 9.53 -5.30
N TYR A 53 -0.60 8.65 -4.40
CA TYR A 53 -0.19 7.24 -4.38
C TYR A 53 -0.73 6.49 -5.61
N PHE A 54 -2.03 6.54 -5.84
CA PHE A 54 -2.65 5.84 -6.96
C PHE A 54 -2.18 6.37 -8.33
N ALA A 55 -1.80 7.65 -8.40
CA ALA A 55 -1.20 8.23 -9.61
C ALA A 55 0.19 7.63 -9.96
N LYS A 56 0.87 6.99 -9.02
CA LYS A 56 2.14 6.28 -9.25
C LYS A 56 1.94 4.88 -9.82
N LEU A 57 0.75 4.30 -9.67
CA LEU A 57 0.46 2.95 -10.16
C LEU A 57 0.23 2.96 -11.67
N PRO A 58 0.63 1.91 -12.40
CA PRO A 58 0.36 1.79 -13.82
C PRO A 58 -1.14 1.87 -14.15
N ASP A 59 -1.47 2.45 -15.30
CA ASP A 59 -2.84 2.56 -15.77
C ASP A 59 -3.48 1.18 -15.89
N GLY A 60 -4.63 1.00 -15.25
CA GLY A 60 -5.37 -0.27 -15.24
C GLY A 60 -4.91 -1.28 -14.18
N PHE A 61 -3.77 -1.06 -13.49
CA PHE A 61 -3.25 -2.00 -12.49
C PHE A 61 -4.24 -2.23 -11.33
N VAL A 62 -4.84 -1.16 -10.81
CA VAL A 62 -5.88 -1.26 -9.77
C VAL A 62 -7.06 -2.12 -10.21
N LYS A 63 -7.46 -2.01 -11.47
CA LYS A 63 -8.53 -2.86 -12.04
C LYS A 63 -8.09 -4.31 -12.11
N GLU A 64 -6.85 -4.56 -12.48
CA GLU A 64 -6.28 -5.90 -12.57
C GLU A 64 -6.10 -6.54 -11.19
N LEU A 65 -5.71 -5.77 -10.17
CA LEU A 65 -5.68 -6.21 -8.77
C LEU A 65 -7.06 -6.67 -8.29
N LYS A 66 -8.13 -5.93 -8.59
CA LYS A 66 -9.51 -6.28 -8.21
C LYS A 66 -10.00 -7.59 -8.79
N THR A 67 -9.40 -8.04 -9.87
CA THR A 67 -9.78 -9.30 -10.49
C THR A 67 -9.32 -10.54 -9.72
N TYR A 68 -8.53 -10.36 -8.66
CA TYR A 68 -8.13 -11.44 -7.75
C TYR A 68 -9.32 -12.29 -7.30
N GLN A 69 -10.41 -11.66 -6.98
CA GLN A 69 -11.59 -12.36 -6.52
C GLN A 69 -12.68 -12.38 -7.60
N ASP A 70 -12.41 -13.10 -8.67
CA ASP A 70 -13.38 -13.39 -9.70
C ASP A 70 -14.45 -14.35 -9.17
N TYR A 71 -15.19 -13.85 -8.20
CA TYR A 71 -16.45 -14.48 -7.89
C TYR A 71 -17.42 -13.99 -8.95
N GLU A 72 -17.86 -14.88 -9.80
CA GLU A 72 -18.98 -14.63 -10.75
C GLU A 72 -20.18 -13.97 -10.05
N GLU A 73 -20.25 -14.10 -8.72
CA GLU A 73 -21.28 -13.56 -7.86
C GLU A 73 -21.10 -12.05 -7.53
N TYR A 74 -19.88 -11.47 -7.70
CA TYR A 74 -19.60 -10.08 -7.28
C TYR A 74 -18.80 -9.29 -8.34
N PRO A 75 -19.40 -9.05 -9.53
CA PRO A 75 -18.67 -8.41 -10.64
C PRO A 75 -18.28 -6.94 -10.38
N ASP A 76 -18.96 -6.29 -9.42
CA ASP A 76 -18.78 -4.85 -9.11
C ASP A 76 -17.87 -4.62 -7.89
N ARG A 77 -17.11 -5.62 -7.47
CA ARG A 77 -16.26 -5.51 -6.30
C ARG A 77 -15.20 -4.42 -6.48
N LYS A 78 -15.04 -3.59 -5.45
CA LYS A 78 -14.08 -2.49 -5.40
C LYS A 78 -13.10 -2.67 -4.26
N ILE A 79 -11.95 -2.03 -4.38
CA ILE A 79 -11.05 -1.83 -3.24
C ILE A 79 -11.67 -0.76 -2.35
N TYR A 80 -11.85 -1.08 -1.06
CA TYR A 80 -12.36 -0.17 -0.05
C TYR A 80 -11.22 0.35 0.81
N ILE A 81 -11.02 1.66 0.81
CA ILE A 81 -10.03 2.31 1.65
C ILE A 81 -10.75 2.93 2.84
N TYR A 82 -10.36 2.51 4.03
CA TYR A 82 -10.92 2.97 5.28
C TYR A 82 -9.81 3.48 6.19
N VAL A 83 -9.89 4.77 6.59
CA VAL A 83 -8.90 5.34 7.51
C VAL A 83 -9.47 5.37 8.92
N SER A 84 -8.95 4.51 9.78
CA SER A 84 -9.38 4.36 11.18
C SER A 84 -8.45 5.09 12.15
N GLY A 85 -9.04 5.63 13.22
CA GLY A 85 -8.28 6.24 14.32
C GLY A 85 -8.20 5.41 15.58
N ASP A 86 -9.02 4.40 15.68
CA ASP A 86 -9.25 3.67 16.95
C ASP A 86 -9.10 2.15 16.81
N GLY A 87 -8.38 1.70 15.74
CA GLY A 87 -8.20 0.28 15.46
C GLY A 87 -9.39 -0.35 14.72
N ILE A 88 -9.23 -1.63 14.41
CA ILE A 88 -10.10 -2.44 13.52
C ILE A 88 -11.55 -2.64 14.05
N THR A 89 -11.90 -2.11 15.22
CA THR A 89 -13.13 -2.46 15.93
C THR A 89 -14.44 -1.99 15.27
N ASP A 90 -14.37 -1.06 14.31
CA ASP A 90 -15.55 -0.49 13.65
C ASP A 90 -15.80 -0.97 12.21
N VAL A 91 -14.93 -1.81 11.67
CA VAL A 91 -15.13 -2.35 10.32
C VAL A 91 -16.27 -3.35 10.36
N LYS A 92 -17.29 -3.09 9.56
CA LYS A 92 -18.42 -4.02 9.36
C LYS A 92 -17.85 -5.43 9.19
N ASN A 93 -18.36 -6.40 9.93
CA ASN A 93 -17.91 -7.79 10.04
C ASN A 93 -17.89 -8.59 8.71
N ASP A 94 -17.89 -7.93 7.57
CA ASP A 94 -17.93 -8.55 6.25
C ASP A 94 -16.61 -8.38 5.49
N LEU A 95 -15.50 -8.67 6.18
CA LEU A 95 -14.16 -8.71 5.61
C LEU A 95 -14.02 -9.77 4.49
N SER A 96 -15.03 -10.63 4.33
CA SER A 96 -15.01 -11.70 3.33
C SER A 96 -15.31 -11.22 1.90
N LEU A 97 -15.80 -10.01 1.71
CA LEU A 97 -16.41 -9.56 0.46
C LEU A 97 -15.61 -8.51 -0.33
N GLY A 98 -14.47 -8.01 0.14
CA GLY A 98 -13.75 -6.94 -0.54
C GLY A 98 -12.25 -6.92 -0.23
N ASP A 99 -11.49 -6.31 -1.11
CA ASP A 99 -10.16 -5.85 -0.79
C ASP A 99 -10.32 -4.62 0.13
N TYR A 100 -10.42 -4.88 1.44
CA TYR A 100 -10.51 -3.83 2.45
C TYR A 100 -9.11 -3.43 2.88
N TRP A 101 -8.73 -2.21 2.57
CA TRP A 101 -7.49 -1.59 2.99
C TRP A 101 -7.75 -0.69 4.20
N ILE A 102 -7.44 -1.21 5.38
CA ILE A 102 -7.67 -0.50 6.63
C ILE A 102 -6.37 0.20 7.02
N LEU A 103 -6.41 1.52 7.00
CA LEU A 103 -5.26 2.36 7.26
C LEU A 103 -5.38 3.02 8.64
N ASP A 104 -4.28 3.04 9.40
CA ASP A 104 -4.18 3.77 10.65
C ASP A 104 -3.83 5.24 10.38
N LYS A 105 -4.72 6.15 10.76
CA LYS A 105 -4.51 7.61 10.59
C LYS A 105 -3.28 8.17 11.33
N ASN A 106 -2.72 7.41 12.28
CA ASN A 106 -1.54 7.81 13.06
C ASN A 106 -0.23 7.35 12.42
N ARG A 107 -0.28 6.62 11.32
CA ARG A 107 0.88 6.15 10.53
C ARG A 107 0.89 6.82 9.16
N GLU A 108 2.00 6.73 8.46
CA GLU A 108 2.12 7.23 7.08
C GLU A 108 1.18 6.45 6.14
N ILE A 109 0.26 7.15 5.50
CA ILE A 109 -0.81 6.57 4.69
C ILE A 109 -0.27 5.91 3.42
N ASP A 110 0.69 6.53 2.73
CA ASP A 110 1.27 6.02 1.50
C ASP A 110 2.02 4.70 1.70
N GLY A 111 2.75 4.55 2.80
CA GLY A 111 3.39 3.29 3.19
C GLY A 111 2.38 2.17 3.41
N GLN A 112 1.28 2.46 4.07
CA GLN A 112 0.20 1.51 4.29
C GLN A 112 -0.55 1.15 3.00
N LEU A 113 -0.77 2.11 2.10
CA LEU A 113 -1.34 1.85 0.77
C LEU A 113 -0.45 0.93 -0.05
N ALA A 114 0.86 1.14 0.00
CA ALA A 114 1.82 0.27 -0.69
C ALA A 114 1.82 -1.15 -0.11
N TYR A 115 1.77 -1.27 1.20
CA TYR A 115 1.64 -2.54 1.90
C TYR A 115 0.38 -3.30 1.45
N CYS A 116 -0.79 -2.68 1.52
CA CYS A 116 -2.05 -3.29 1.09
C CYS A 116 -2.08 -3.63 -0.42
N THR A 117 -1.41 -2.80 -1.24
CA THR A 117 -1.27 -3.09 -2.68
C THR A 117 -0.52 -4.39 -2.91
N MET A 118 0.58 -4.61 -2.18
CA MET A 118 1.36 -5.84 -2.32
C MET A 118 0.62 -7.06 -1.79
N GLU A 119 -0.07 -6.95 -0.65
CA GLU A 119 -0.93 -8.03 -0.16
C GLU A 119 -1.98 -8.42 -1.21
N SER A 120 -2.68 -7.44 -1.79
CA SER A 120 -3.66 -7.70 -2.85
C SER A 120 -3.02 -8.34 -4.09
N ALA A 121 -1.83 -7.89 -4.48
CA ALA A 121 -1.08 -8.49 -5.58
C ALA A 121 -0.69 -9.93 -5.28
N TYR A 122 -0.18 -10.21 -4.07
CA TYR A 122 0.17 -11.56 -3.63
C TYR A 122 -1.01 -12.52 -3.76
N TYR A 123 -2.16 -12.16 -3.20
CA TYR A 123 -3.35 -13.01 -3.27
C TYR A 123 -3.87 -13.17 -4.70
N ASN A 124 -3.78 -12.13 -5.53
CA ASN A 124 -4.14 -12.21 -6.94
C ASN A 124 -3.25 -13.21 -7.68
N ILE A 125 -1.93 -13.12 -7.51
CA ILE A 125 -0.95 -14.02 -8.13
C ILE A 125 -1.19 -15.47 -7.67
N LYS A 126 -1.38 -15.65 -6.37
CA LYS A 126 -1.55 -16.97 -5.74
C LYS A 126 -2.81 -17.70 -6.22
N TYR A 127 -3.95 -17.01 -6.26
CA TYR A 127 -5.23 -17.69 -6.47
C TYR A 127 -5.77 -17.57 -7.88
N ARG A 128 -5.36 -16.55 -8.64
CA ARG A 128 -5.90 -16.30 -9.97
C ARG A 128 -4.92 -16.54 -11.09
N LYS A 129 -3.74 -15.99 -11.00
CA LYS A 129 -2.74 -16.10 -12.07
C LYS A 129 -2.12 -17.50 -12.14
N ASN A 130 -2.36 -18.33 -11.13
CA ASN A 130 -1.75 -19.66 -10.97
C ASN A 130 -0.21 -19.65 -11.06
N HIS A 131 0.40 -18.53 -10.67
CA HIS A 131 1.84 -18.34 -10.63
C HIS A 131 2.41 -18.60 -9.24
N MET A 132 1.86 -19.58 -8.54
CA MET A 132 2.24 -19.91 -7.16
C MET A 132 3.74 -20.14 -6.98
N GLU A 133 4.39 -20.78 -7.96
CA GLU A 133 5.84 -21.06 -7.89
C GLU A 133 6.66 -19.76 -7.82
N ALA A 134 6.21 -18.69 -8.50
CA ALA A 134 6.87 -17.39 -8.46
C ALA A 134 6.84 -16.77 -7.07
N MET A 135 5.69 -16.83 -6.37
CA MET A 135 5.53 -16.20 -5.05
C MET A 135 6.20 -16.98 -3.91
N PHE A 136 6.26 -18.31 -4.02
CA PHE A 136 6.90 -19.14 -3.00
C PHE A 136 8.43 -19.12 -3.01
N SER A 137 9.03 -18.32 -3.90
CA SER A 137 10.49 -18.21 -3.99
C SER A 137 11.08 -17.14 -3.08
N MET A 138 10.26 -16.28 -2.46
CA MET A 138 10.75 -15.23 -1.56
C MET A 138 11.57 -15.76 -0.37
N PRO A 139 11.17 -16.85 0.31
CA PRO A 139 11.97 -17.44 1.37
C PRO A 139 13.38 -17.87 0.93
N LEU A 140 13.61 -18.11 -0.36
CA LEU A 140 14.95 -18.44 -0.89
C LEU A 140 15.95 -17.27 -0.77
N PHE A 141 15.44 -16.05 -0.59
CA PHE A 141 16.26 -14.85 -0.39
C PHE A 141 16.47 -14.52 1.09
N ASN A 142 15.99 -15.35 2.00
CA ASN A 142 16.24 -15.24 3.43
C ASN A 142 17.53 -15.96 3.83
N PRO A 143 18.07 -15.73 5.05
CA PRO A 143 19.15 -16.53 5.58
C PRO A 143 18.79 -18.01 5.59
N GLU A 144 19.78 -18.88 5.37
CA GLU A 144 19.55 -20.33 5.38
C GLU A 144 18.97 -20.79 6.73
N GLY A 145 17.83 -21.47 6.66
CA GLY A 145 17.11 -21.97 7.84
C GLY A 145 16.33 -20.90 8.61
N TYR A 146 16.18 -19.67 8.07
CA TYR A 146 15.40 -18.63 8.70
C TYR A 146 13.91 -19.03 8.81
N ASP A 147 13.35 -18.77 10.00
CA ASP A 147 11.94 -19.02 10.31
C ASP A 147 11.32 -17.71 10.81
N TYR A 148 10.26 -17.23 10.16
CA TYR A 148 9.54 -16.03 10.55
C TYR A 148 8.95 -16.09 11.97
N SER A 149 8.76 -17.28 12.53
CA SER A 149 8.34 -17.44 13.92
C SER A 149 9.44 -17.10 14.94
N ASP A 150 10.73 -17.07 14.54
CA ASP A 150 11.86 -16.66 15.39
C ASP A 150 12.16 -15.17 15.24
N THR A 151 11.43 -14.37 16.01
CA THR A 151 11.62 -12.92 16.03
C THR A 151 13.02 -12.48 16.49
N THR A 152 13.78 -13.32 17.17
CA THR A 152 15.13 -12.99 17.64
C THR A 152 16.10 -12.93 16.46
N GLU A 153 15.96 -13.84 15.50
CA GLU A 153 16.80 -13.84 14.31
C GLU A 153 16.52 -12.67 13.38
N TYR A 154 15.29 -12.16 13.35
CA TYR A 154 14.94 -10.99 12.53
C TYR A 154 15.87 -9.82 12.80
N PHE A 155 16.04 -9.43 14.07
CA PHE A 155 16.86 -8.27 14.44
C PHE A 155 18.34 -8.44 14.12
N LYS A 156 18.83 -9.67 14.03
CA LYS A 156 20.20 -9.97 13.60
C LYS A 156 20.44 -9.61 12.14
N TYR A 157 19.42 -9.77 11.30
CA TYR A 157 19.47 -9.53 9.86
C TYR A 157 18.74 -8.25 9.43
N LEU A 158 18.32 -7.41 10.39
CA LEU A 158 17.70 -6.13 10.12
C LEU A 158 18.73 -5.13 9.58
N TYR A 159 18.32 -4.36 8.55
CA TYR A 159 19.15 -3.30 8.01
C TYR A 159 19.46 -2.20 9.04
N ASN A 160 20.72 -1.92 9.21
CA ASN A 160 21.25 -0.78 9.95
C ASN A 160 22.64 -0.42 9.40
N GLU A 161 23.23 0.67 9.88
CA GLU A 161 24.53 1.16 9.39
C GLU A 161 25.68 0.17 9.56
N ASP A 162 25.61 -0.70 10.56
CA ASP A 162 26.66 -1.68 10.88
C ASP A 162 26.46 -3.04 10.19
N ASN A 163 25.28 -3.29 9.59
CA ASN A 163 24.91 -4.59 9.02
C ASN A 163 24.35 -4.49 7.59
N GLN A 164 24.90 -3.63 6.75
CA GLN A 164 24.34 -3.36 5.43
C GLN A 164 24.46 -4.55 4.47
N GLU A 165 25.64 -5.21 4.43
CA GLU A 165 25.91 -6.30 3.49
C GLU A 165 25.17 -7.60 3.82
N GLU A 166 24.94 -7.85 5.11
CA GLU A 166 24.29 -9.06 5.62
C GLU A 166 22.83 -8.81 6.03
N ALA A 167 22.28 -7.63 5.75
CA ALA A 167 20.91 -7.33 6.03
C ALA A 167 19.97 -7.98 5.00
N TYR A 168 18.92 -8.61 5.51
CA TYR A 168 17.85 -9.25 4.73
C TYR A 168 16.50 -8.58 4.91
N PHE A 169 16.33 -7.82 5.98
CA PHE A 169 15.04 -7.26 6.39
C PHE A 169 15.11 -5.76 6.60
N ILE A 170 13.96 -5.10 6.40
CA ILE A 170 13.72 -3.68 6.68
C ILE A 170 12.52 -3.55 7.63
N GLY A 171 12.42 -2.39 8.29
CA GLY A 171 11.34 -2.10 9.24
C GLY A 171 11.81 -2.23 10.69
N ASP A 172 10.96 -1.84 11.62
CA ASP A 172 11.23 -1.76 13.06
C ASP A 172 10.63 -2.93 13.86
N GLU A 173 9.73 -3.69 13.24
CA GLU A 173 9.08 -4.86 13.82
C GLU A 173 9.38 -6.11 12.97
N PRO A 174 9.46 -7.30 13.56
CA PRO A 174 9.65 -8.55 12.82
C PRO A 174 8.53 -8.77 11.81
N ALA A 175 8.90 -9.22 10.60
CA ALA A 175 7.94 -9.70 9.64
C ALA A 175 7.30 -11.00 10.16
N LEU A 176 5.98 -11.11 10.03
CA LEU A 176 5.22 -12.25 10.53
C LEU A 176 5.28 -13.46 9.59
N ASP A 177 5.43 -13.20 8.31
CA ASP A 177 5.50 -14.19 7.24
C ASP A 177 6.14 -13.59 5.97
N ASP A 178 6.13 -14.35 4.90
CA ASP A 178 6.64 -13.94 3.59
C ASP A 178 5.82 -12.80 2.96
N ILE A 179 4.50 -12.77 3.19
CA ILE A 179 3.63 -11.72 2.67
C ILE A 179 3.97 -10.37 3.32
N ASP A 180 4.15 -10.36 4.64
CA ASP A 180 4.54 -9.16 5.38
C ASP A 180 5.92 -8.65 4.95
N ASP A 181 6.90 -9.54 4.73
CA ASP A 181 8.24 -9.19 4.22
C ASP A 181 8.16 -8.58 2.80
N GLU A 182 7.38 -9.19 1.91
CA GLU A 182 7.14 -8.69 0.55
C GLU A 182 6.45 -7.33 0.55
N ALA A 183 5.43 -7.16 1.39
CA ALA A 183 4.66 -5.93 1.49
C ALA A 183 5.51 -4.76 2.01
N ARG A 184 6.39 -5.00 2.98
CA ARG A 184 7.36 -4.01 3.47
C ARG A 184 8.36 -3.61 2.39
N MET A 185 8.85 -4.60 1.65
CA MET A 185 9.78 -4.35 0.54
C MET A 185 9.13 -3.51 -0.55
N PHE A 186 7.88 -3.80 -0.91
CA PHE A 186 7.15 -3.01 -1.89
C PHE A 186 6.85 -1.60 -1.37
N SER A 187 6.54 -1.45 -0.07
CA SER A 187 6.39 -0.15 0.56
C SER A 187 7.67 0.70 0.43
N LEU A 188 8.85 0.13 0.67
CA LEU A 188 10.12 0.81 0.43
C LEU A 188 10.24 1.30 -1.02
N LEU A 189 9.86 0.47 -2.00
CA LEU A 189 9.93 0.81 -3.42
C LEU A 189 8.95 1.93 -3.82
N MET A 190 7.85 2.07 -3.11
CA MET A 190 6.80 3.03 -3.44
C MET A 190 6.96 4.38 -2.74
N THR A 191 7.55 4.43 -1.56
CA THR A 191 7.50 5.62 -0.68
C THR A 191 8.87 6.23 -0.40
N GLU A 192 9.91 5.44 -0.20
CA GLU A 192 11.22 5.87 0.23
C GLU A 192 12.15 6.14 -0.96
N ASP A 193 12.11 7.36 -1.52
CA ASP A 193 12.90 7.67 -2.73
C ASP A 193 14.41 7.64 -2.46
N GLU A 194 14.95 8.60 -1.72
CA GLU A 194 16.41 8.68 -1.49
C GLU A 194 16.91 7.58 -0.57
N LYS A 195 16.19 7.34 0.54
CA LYS A 195 16.54 6.31 1.51
C LYS A 195 16.39 4.91 0.93
N GLY A 196 15.35 4.67 0.12
CA GLY A 196 15.15 3.40 -0.57
C GLY A 196 16.30 3.11 -1.54
N ILE A 197 16.74 4.11 -2.31
CA ILE A 197 17.90 3.98 -3.19
C ILE A 197 19.17 3.67 -2.38
N GLU A 198 19.40 4.37 -1.27
CA GLU A 198 20.54 4.14 -0.41
C GLU A 198 20.57 2.72 0.17
N ILE A 199 19.42 2.23 0.67
CA ILE A 199 19.30 0.86 1.20
C ILE A 199 19.61 -0.16 0.10
N LEU A 200 18.99 -0.02 -1.07
CA LEU A 200 19.21 -0.95 -2.18
C LEU A 200 20.64 -0.91 -2.73
N ASP A 201 21.36 0.21 -2.61
CA ASP A 201 22.75 0.32 -3.01
C ASP A 201 23.71 -0.34 -2.02
N LYS A 202 23.40 -0.29 -0.75
CA LYS A 202 24.27 -0.77 0.33
C LYS A 202 23.97 -2.20 0.80
N ALA A 203 22.73 -2.67 0.58
CA ALA A 203 22.25 -3.95 1.07
C ALA A 203 21.93 -4.92 -0.09
N PRO A 204 22.89 -5.70 -0.57
CA PRO A 204 22.74 -6.56 -1.75
C PRO A 204 21.66 -7.63 -1.58
N LYS A 205 21.43 -8.13 -0.38
CA LYS A 205 20.38 -9.14 -0.10
C LYS A 205 18.98 -8.53 -0.20
N ILE A 206 18.81 -7.33 0.37
CA ILE A 206 17.57 -6.58 0.26
C ILE A 206 17.32 -6.21 -1.21
N ARG A 207 18.35 -5.78 -1.94
CA ARG A 207 18.24 -5.52 -3.38
C ARG A 207 17.76 -6.74 -4.17
N GLN A 208 18.25 -7.93 -3.87
CA GLN A 208 17.81 -9.17 -4.52
C GLN A 208 16.32 -9.44 -4.29
N LYS A 209 15.83 -9.26 -3.06
CA LYS A 209 14.39 -9.36 -2.76
C LYS A 209 13.57 -8.33 -3.54
N ALA A 210 14.01 -7.08 -3.55
CA ALA A 210 13.32 -6.00 -4.27
C ALA A 210 13.25 -6.26 -5.78
N LEU A 211 14.32 -6.76 -6.39
CA LEU A 211 14.35 -7.17 -7.79
C LEU A 211 13.38 -8.33 -8.06
N TYR A 212 13.36 -9.31 -7.17
CA TYR A 212 12.45 -10.43 -7.27
C TYR A 212 10.97 -9.98 -7.24
N ILE A 213 10.59 -9.12 -6.30
CA ILE A 213 9.23 -8.57 -6.21
C ILE A 213 8.87 -7.81 -7.49
N ARG A 214 9.76 -6.94 -7.97
CA ARG A 214 9.61 -6.23 -9.24
C ARG A 214 9.29 -7.19 -10.38
N ASP A 215 10.10 -8.22 -10.54
CA ASP A 215 10.02 -9.15 -11.66
C ASP A 215 8.75 -10.00 -11.57
N VAL A 216 8.34 -10.43 -10.37
CA VAL A 216 7.11 -11.18 -10.15
C VAL A 216 5.88 -10.35 -10.48
N ILE A 217 5.82 -9.10 -10.03
CA ILE A 217 4.71 -8.21 -10.34
C ILE A 217 4.67 -7.95 -11.86
N GLN A 218 5.79 -7.61 -12.48
CA GLN A 218 5.85 -7.36 -13.92
C GLN A 218 5.48 -8.59 -14.76
N PHE A 219 5.85 -9.78 -14.32
CA PHE A 219 5.48 -11.03 -14.98
C PHE A 219 4.00 -11.38 -14.82
N SER A 220 3.42 -11.02 -13.68
CA SER A 220 2.07 -11.46 -13.30
C SER A 220 0.95 -10.53 -13.76
N PHE A 221 1.25 -9.25 -14.00
CA PHE A 221 0.23 -8.25 -14.34
C PHE A 221 0.48 -7.65 -15.72
N ASP A 222 -0.48 -7.77 -16.62
CA ASP A 222 -0.40 -7.29 -18.00
C ASP A 222 -0.27 -5.76 -18.09
N THR A 223 -0.76 -5.05 -17.09
CA THR A 223 -0.71 -3.59 -16.99
C THR A 223 0.63 -3.05 -16.50
N VAL A 224 1.55 -3.93 -16.06
CA VAL A 224 2.83 -3.54 -15.48
C VAL A 224 3.95 -3.75 -16.49
N ASP A 225 4.70 -2.69 -16.76
CA ASP A 225 5.89 -2.72 -17.63
C ASP A 225 7.13 -2.15 -16.92
N THR A 226 8.21 -2.01 -17.66
CA THR A 226 9.49 -1.47 -17.15
C THR A 226 9.44 0.01 -16.76
N THR A 227 8.36 0.73 -17.08
CA THR A 227 8.18 2.15 -16.72
C THR A 227 7.48 2.34 -15.39
N ALA A 228 7.02 1.27 -14.75
CA ALA A 228 6.36 1.33 -13.45
C ALA A 228 7.20 2.10 -12.41
N TYR A 229 6.51 2.89 -11.59
CA TYR A 229 7.14 3.83 -10.65
C TYR A 229 8.23 3.20 -9.77
N TRP A 230 8.04 2.00 -9.28
CA TRP A 230 9.02 1.28 -8.46
C TRP A 230 10.29 0.85 -9.21
N ASN A 231 10.28 0.85 -10.55
CA ASN A 231 11.46 0.52 -11.36
C ASN A 231 12.51 1.63 -11.33
N ARG A 232 12.17 2.85 -10.90
CA ARG A 232 13.12 3.98 -10.80
C ARG A 232 14.33 3.69 -9.91
N HIS A 233 14.17 2.82 -8.91
CA HIS A 233 15.24 2.42 -8.01
C HIS A 233 16.34 1.58 -8.67
N PHE A 234 16.04 1.01 -9.85
CA PHE A 234 16.92 0.10 -10.57
C PHE A 234 17.50 0.72 -11.85
N ALA A 235 17.03 1.89 -12.25
CA ALA A 235 17.43 2.54 -13.49
C ALA A 235 18.96 2.76 -13.56
N GLY A 236 19.59 2.23 -14.62
CA GLY A 236 21.03 2.38 -14.87
C GLY A 236 21.96 1.50 -14.03
N LYS A 237 21.43 0.53 -13.29
CA LYS A 237 22.18 -0.34 -12.36
C LYS A 237 22.02 -1.85 -12.66
N GLU A 238 21.52 -2.20 -13.84
CA GLU A 238 21.43 -3.57 -14.36
C GLU A 238 22.68 -3.97 -15.12
#